data_4d17a2ce66d19b02fa33b9e949ab810f
#
_entry.id   4d17a2ce66d19b02fa33b9e949ab810f
#
_cell.length_a   1.000
_cell.length_b   1.000
_cell.length_c   1.000
_cell.angle_alpha   90.00
_cell.angle_beta   90.00
_cell.angle_gamma   90.00
#
_symmetry.space_group_name_H-M   'P 1'
#
loop_
_entity.id
_entity.type
_entity.pdbx_description
1 polymer ?
#
loop_
_entity_poly.entity_id
_entity_poly.type
_entity_poly.pdbx_seq_one_letter_code
_entity_poly.pdbx_strand_id
1 'polypeptide(L)'
;MKILVVGGIGYIGSHMLKRFKETNYDIEILDNLSSGQKENTLDYKLHVCDLSDKETVYKILSEQNYDLVMHFAASINVEESYNDPKKYQQNNVINTINLLDCMKDLKINKFIFSSSAAVYGEPEHLPVTELHPFNPVNPYGDTKAEVENILKSYEKSCGLKYVSLRYFNACGAHLDGTIGEMHDPETHLIPLVLQVASGRKKHISVFGDDYPTPDGTCVRDYVHVMD
;
A
#
# COMPACT_ATOMS: atom_id res chain seq x y z
N MET A 1 9.22 -0.25 -21.18
CA MET A 1 9.60 -0.09 -19.77
C MET A 1 9.22 -1.35 -19.05
N LYS A 2 10.15 -1.92 -18.27
CA LYS A 2 9.91 -3.11 -17.44
C LYS A 2 9.69 -2.69 -15.99
N ILE A 3 8.59 -3.15 -15.39
CA ILE A 3 8.14 -2.71 -14.06
C ILE A 3 7.95 -3.93 -13.17
N LEU A 4 8.50 -3.88 -11.96
CA LEU A 4 8.17 -4.83 -10.89
C LEU A 4 7.11 -4.22 -9.98
N VAL A 5 5.99 -4.93 -9.79
CA VAL A 5 4.91 -4.53 -8.88
C VAL A 5 4.97 -5.42 -7.64
N VAL A 6 5.43 -4.85 -6.54
CA VAL A 6 5.55 -5.53 -5.24
C VAL A 6 4.25 -5.36 -4.47
N GLY A 7 3.65 -6.46 -4.00
CA GLY A 7 2.29 -6.45 -3.46
C GLY A 7 1.22 -6.33 -4.56
N GLY A 8 1.54 -6.84 -5.76
CA GLY A 8 0.72 -6.64 -6.95
C GLY A 8 -0.63 -7.34 -6.93
N ILE A 9 -0.82 -8.39 -6.15
CA ILE A 9 -2.10 -9.11 -6.08
C ILE A 9 -3.01 -8.66 -4.94
N GLY A 10 -2.56 -7.67 -4.14
CA GLY A 10 -3.40 -6.98 -3.16
C GLY A 10 -4.42 -6.06 -3.83
N TYR A 11 -5.24 -5.38 -3.02
CA TYR A 11 -6.34 -4.54 -3.51
C TYR A 11 -5.88 -3.46 -4.50
N ILE A 12 -5.01 -2.54 -4.08
CA ILE A 12 -4.54 -1.43 -4.95
C ILE A 12 -3.63 -1.97 -6.06
N GLY A 13 -2.72 -2.91 -5.71
CA GLY A 13 -1.81 -3.51 -6.68
C GLY A 13 -2.52 -4.18 -7.86
N SER A 14 -3.59 -4.94 -7.60
CA SER A 14 -4.36 -5.62 -8.66
C SER A 14 -5.07 -4.65 -9.60
N HIS A 15 -5.58 -3.52 -9.07
CA HIS A 15 -6.15 -2.46 -9.92
C HIS A 15 -5.07 -1.81 -10.79
N MET A 16 -3.86 -1.60 -10.25
CA MET A 16 -2.72 -1.13 -11.05
C MET A 16 -2.34 -2.14 -12.14
N LEU A 17 -2.31 -3.44 -11.81
CA LEU A 17 -2.08 -4.50 -12.82
C LEU A 17 -3.15 -4.47 -13.93
N LYS A 18 -4.41 -4.28 -13.55
CA LYS A 18 -5.51 -4.17 -14.51
C LYS A 18 -5.32 -2.97 -15.43
N ARG A 19 -4.91 -1.82 -14.90
CA ARG A 19 -4.59 -0.61 -15.65
C ARG A 19 -3.43 -0.83 -16.63
N PHE A 20 -2.43 -1.62 -16.25
CA PHE A 20 -1.32 -1.96 -17.15
C PHE A 20 -1.71 -2.81 -18.37
N LYS A 21 -2.85 -3.51 -18.34
CA LYS A 21 -3.37 -4.22 -19.53
C LYS A 21 -3.66 -3.28 -20.72
N GLU A 22 -3.84 -1.99 -20.45
CA GLU A 22 -4.06 -0.96 -21.47
C GLU A 22 -2.74 -0.34 -21.99
N THR A 23 -1.59 -0.86 -21.55
CA THR A 23 -0.27 -0.34 -21.89
C THR A 23 0.62 -1.40 -22.53
N ASN A 24 1.73 -0.96 -23.12
CA ASN A 24 2.76 -1.86 -23.66
C ASN A 24 3.93 -2.06 -22.70
N TYR A 25 3.71 -1.89 -21.39
CA TYR A 25 4.76 -2.13 -20.41
C TYR A 25 4.91 -3.63 -20.13
N ASP A 26 6.13 -4.04 -19.86
CA ASP A 26 6.46 -5.40 -19.42
C ASP A 26 6.38 -5.44 -17.89
N ILE A 27 5.43 -6.19 -17.36
CA ILE A 27 5.08 -6.20 -15.93
C ILE A 27 5.39 -7.56 -15.34
N GLU A 28 6.07 -7.57 -14.20
CA GLU A 28 6.19 -8.73 -13.33
C GLU A 28 5.73 -8.39 -11.91
N ILE A 29 5.31 -9.37 -11.16
CA ILE A 29 4.77 -9.24 -9.80
C ILE A 29 5.73 -9.90 -8.83
N LEU A 30 5.94 -9.28 -7.65
CA LEU A 30 6.51 -9.91 -6.48
C LEU A 30 5.51 -9.83 -5.33
N ASP A 31 5.13 -10.97 -4.77
CA ASP A 31 4.14 -11.03 -3.69
C ASP A 31 4.39 -12.27 -2.83
N ASN A 32 4.12 -12.20 -1.52
CA ASN A 32 4.28 -13.33 -0.60
C ASN A 32 2.99 -14.13 -0.37
N LEU A 33 1.90 -13.75 -1.03
CA LEU A 33 0.57 -14.36 -0.93
C LEU A 33 -0.07 -14.28 0.47
N SER A 34 0.39 -13.39 1.34
CA SER A 34 -0.10 -13.31 2.72
C SER A 34 -1.52 -12.72 2.84
N SER A 35 -1.92 -11.87 1.90
CA SER A 35 -3.22 -11.19 1.92
C SER A 35 -3.87 -11.00 0.55
N GLY A 36 -3.12 -11.16 -0.53
CA GLY A 36 -3.62 -11.01 -1.89
C GLY A 36 -4.28 -12.28 -2.44
N GLN A 37 -5.08 -12.12 -3.47
CA GLN A 37 -5.74 -13.23 -4.16
C GLN A 37 -4.90 -13.64 -5.39
N LYS A 38 -4.52 -14.91 -5.49
CA LYS A 38 -3.67 -15.41 -6.59
C LYS A 38 -4.31 -15.19 -7.98
N GLU A 39 -5.62 -15.19 -8.04
CA GLU A 39 -6.40 -14.91 -9.25
C GLU A 39 -6.18 -13.50 -9.78
N ASN A 40 -5.76 -12.57 -8.92
CA ASN A 40 -5.47 -11.18 -9.27
C ASN A 40 -4.15 -10.98 -10.03
N THR A 41 -3.42 -12.05 -10.37
CA THR A 41 -2.20 -11.95 -11.20
C THR A 41 -2.48 -11.46 -12.62
N LEU A 42 -3.71 -11.64 -13.11
CA LEU A 42 -4.14 -11.22 -14.46
C LEU A 42 -3.17 -11.70 -15.58
N ASP A 43 -2.66 -12.93 -15.44
CA ASP A 43 -1.69 -13.57 -16.34
C ASP A 43 -0.27 -12.94 -16.35
N TYR A 44 0.02 -11.99 -15.50
CA TYR A 44 1.39 -11.52 -15.31
C TYR A 44 2.25 -12.53 -14.56
N LYS A 45 3.53 -12.57 -14.85
CA LYS A 45 4.49 -13.44 -14.17
C LYS A 45 4.59 -13.06 -12.69
N LEU A 46 4.30 -14.03 -11.82
CA LEU A 46 4.36 -13.90 -10.37
C LEU A 46 5.63 -14.54 -9.82
N HIS A 47 6.41 -13.75 -9.08
CA HIS A 47 7.44 -14.23 -8.19
C HIS A 47 6.89 -14.33 -6.77
N VAL A 48 6.77 -15.55 -6.24
CA VAL A 48 6.34 -15.75 -4.85
C VAL A 48 7.54 -15.61 -3.94
N CYS A 49 7.61 -14.50 -3.21
CA CYS A 49 8.74 -14.19 -2.34
C CYS A 49 8.32 -13.19 -1.25
N ASP A 50 8.80 -13.40 -0.04
CA ASP A 50 8.71 -12.41 1.04
C ASP A 50 9.91 -11.46 0.99
N LEU A 51 9.69 -10.16 1.24
CA LEU A 51 10.76 -9.16 1.23
C LEU A 51 11.78 -9.33 2.37
N SER A 52 11.48 -10.17 3.38
CA SER A 52 12.45 -10.55 4.41
C SER A 52 13.55 -11.49 3.86
N ASP A 53 13.28 -12.22 2.79
CA ASP A 53 14.28 -13.02 2.08
C ASP A 53 15.05 -12.16 1.06
N LYS A 54 15.98 -11.37 1.59
CA LYS A 54 16.77 -10.41 0.80
C LYS A 54 17.56 -11.09 -0.34
N GLU A 55 18.01 -12.34 -0.15
CA GLU A 55 18.78 -13.07 -1.17
C GLU A 55 17.90 -13.40 -2.38
N THR A 56 16.69 -13.91 -2.13
CA THR A 56 15.73 -14.20 -3.20
C THR A 56 15.25 -12.92 -3.89
N VAL A 57 15.01 -11.83 -3.13
CA VAL A 57 14.67 -10.50 -3.69
C VAL A 57 15.79 -10.02 -4.62
N TYR A 58 17.05 -10.08 -4.18
CA TYR A 58 18.20 -9.68 -4.99
C TYR A 58 18.28 -10.52 -6.29
N LYS A 59 18.10 -11.83 -6.18
CA LYS A 59 18.09 -12.73 -7.33
C LYS A 59 17.01 -12.34 -8.35
N ILE A 60 15.77 -12.17 -7.90
CA ILE A 60 14.66 -11.75 -8.78
C ILE A 60 14.97 -10.44 -9.50
N LEU A 61 15.45 -9.44 -8.75
CA LEU A 61 15.78 -8.13 -9.32
C LEU A 61 16.97 -8.21 -10.29
N SER A 62 17.94 -9.10 -10.07
CA SER A 62 19.13 -9.26 -10.91
C SER A 62 18.89 -10.02 -12.22
N GLU A 63 17.83 -10.85 -12.27
CA GLU A 63 17.47 -11.63 -13.47
C GLU A 63 16.93 -10.76 -14.62
N GLN A 64 16.52 -9.53 -14.32
CA GLN A 64 15.86 -8.64 -15.27
C GLN A 64 16.38 -7.20 -15.12
N ASN A 65 16.26 -6.40 -16.17
CA ASN A 65 16.56 -4.98 -16.13
C ASN A 65 15.27 -4.19 -15.84
N TYR A 66 14.89 -4.07 -14.57
CA TYR A 66 13.71 -3.28 -14.19
C TYR A 66 14.02 -1.78 -14.28
N ASP A 67 13.15 -1.05 -14.94
CA ASP A 67 13.20 0.41 -15.05
C ASP A 67 12.56 1.11 -13.83
N LEU A 68 11.61 0.42 -13.17
CA LEU A 68 10.80 0.97 -12.08
C LEU A 68 10.35 -0.16 -11.15
N VAL A 69 10.34 0.12 -9.86
CA VAL A 69 9.67 -0.70 -8.85
C VAL A 69 8.49 0.09 -8.26
N MET A 70 7.31 -0.53 -8.21
CA MET A 70 6.13 0.00 -7.53
C MET A 70 5.85 -0.86 -6.30
N HIS A 71 5.77 -0.25 -5.13
CA HIS A 71 5.68 -0.96 -3.85
C HIS A 71 4.36 -0.70 -3.15
N PHE A 72 3.45 -1.67 -3.23
CA PHE A 72 2.13 -1.68 -2.60
C PHE A 72 2.05 -2.64 -1.40
N ALA A 73 3.04 -3.53 -1.21
CA ALA A 73 3.02 -4.49 -0.10
C ALA A 73 3.16 -3.77 1.25
N ALA A 74 2.24 -4.02 2.15
CA ALA A 74 2.29 -3.55 3.53
C ALA A 74 1.29 -4.30 4.40
N SER A 75 1.53 -4.36 5.72
CA SER A 75 0.49 -4.58 6.73
C SER A 75 -0.26 -3.26 6.92
N ILE A 76 -1.60 -3.28 6.87
CA ILE A 76 -2.45 -2.07 6.76
C ILE A 76 -3.46 -1.90 7.89
N ASN A 77 -3.69 -2.92 8.72
CA ASN A 77 -4.68 -2.87 9.79
C ASN A 77 -4.18 -2.01 10.95
N VAL A 78 -4.83 -0.86 11.17
CA VAL A 78 -4.43 0.11 12.21
C VAL A 78 -4.55 -0.50 13.61
N GLU A 79 -5.63 -1.24 13.91
CA GLU A 79 -5.83 -1.87 15.22
C GLU A 79 -4.72 -2.92 15.50
N GLU A 80 -4.43 -3.76 14.51
CA GLU A 80 -3.34 -4.74 14.62
C GLU A 80 -1.99 -4.04 14.86
N SER A 81 -1.76 -2.86 14.28
CA SER A 81 -0.51 -2.13 14.46
C SER A 81 -0.24 -1.71 15.91
N TYR A 82 -1.30 -1.45 16.70
CA TYR A 82 -1.17 -1.22 18.14
C TYR A 82 -0.87 -2.50 18.92
N ASN A 83 -1.46 -3.62 18.49
CA ASN A 83 -1.29 -4.91 19.18
C ASN A 83 0.06 -5.55 18.88
N ASP A 84 0.58 -5.40 17.66
CA ASP A 84 1.87 -5.93 17.22
C ASP A 84 2.68 -4.91 16.40
N PRO A 85 3.17 -3.83 17.01
CA PRO A 85 3.96 -2.82 16.31
C PRO A 85 5.26 -3.38 15.72
N LYS A 86 5.80 -4.47 16.28
CA LYS A 86 7.03 -5.10 15.77
C LYS A 86 6.81 -5.76 14.41
N LYS A 87 5.66 -6.40 14.21
CA LYS A 87 5.26 -6.94 12.91
C LYS A 87 5.22 -5.82 11.86
N TYR A 88 4.64 -4.68 12.21
CA TYR A 88 4.54 -3.52 11.31
C TYR A 88 5.92 -2.94 11.00
N GLN A 89 6.77 -2.79 12.00
CA GLN A 89 8.15 -2.34 11.82
C GLN A 89 8.93 -3.29 10.90
N GLN A 90 8.84 -4.60 11.14
CA GLN A 90 9.51 -5.58 10.31
C GLN A 90 8.99 -5.57 8.88
N ASN A 91 7.67 -5.67 8.70
CA ASN A 91 7.08 -5.84 7.38
C ASN A 91 7.12 -4.55 6.54
N ASN A 92 6.73 -3.42 7.14
CA ASN A 92 6.57 -2.18 6.39
C ASN A 92 7.89 -1.40 6.25
N VAL A 93 8.80 -1.49 7.21
CA VAL A 93 10.04 -0.70 7.22
C VAL A 93 11.25 -1.57 6.86
N ILE A 94 11.57 -2.59 7.66
CA ILE A 94 12.80 -3.37 7.46
C ILE A 94 12.77 -4.09 6.11
N ASN A 95 11.64 -4.71 5.75
CA ASN A 95 11.50 -5.39 4.48
C ASN A 95 11.53 -4.42 3.29
N THR A 96 11.04 -3.18 3.44
CA THR A 96 11.21 -2.14 2.42
C THR A 96 12.68 -1.72 2.28
N ILE A 97 13.44 -1.63 3.38
CA ILE A 97 14.88 -1.37 3.33
C ILE A 97 15.60 -2.49 2.56
N ASN A 98 15.25 -3.76 2.80
CA ASN A 98 15.83 -4.89 2.04
C ASN A 98 15.64 -4.71 0.53
N LEU A 99 14.42 -4.34 0.11
CA LEU A 99 14.11 -4.07 -1.29
C LEU A 99 14.94 -2.90 -1.85
N LEU A 100 15.00 -1.77 -1.11
CA LEU A 100 15.74 -0.58 -1.51
C LEU A 100 17.25 -0.83 -1.61
N ASP A 101 17.81 -1.61 -0.69
CA ASP A 101 19.23 -2.03 -0.74
C ASP A 101 19.51 -2.84 -2.01
N CYS A 102 18.68 -3.85 -2.32
CA CYS A 102 18.83 -4.64 -3.54
C CYS A 102 18.72 -3.76 -4.79
N MET A 103 17.76 -2.83 -4.82
CA MET A 103 17.62 -1.86 -5.92
C MET A 103 18.86 -0.98 -6.07
N LYS A 104 19.42 -0.47 -4.96
CA LYS A 104 20.64 0.34 -4.95
C LYS A 104 21.82 -0.43 -5.53
N ASP A 105 22.05 -1.67 -5.07
CA ASP A 105 23.17 -2.51 -5.52
C ASP A 105 23.07 -2.83 -7.02
N LEU A 106 21.83 -2.99 -7.53
CA LEU A 106 21.54 -3.27 -8.95
C LEU A 106 21.33 -1.99 -9.80
N LYS A 107 21.46 -0.79 -9.19
CA LYS A 107 21.28 0.51 -9.86
C LYS A 107 19.88 0.73 -10.44
N ILE A 108 18.85 0.09 -9.86
CA ILE A 108 17.44 0.37 -10.16
C ILE A 108 17.06 1.62 -9.38
N ASN A 109 16.87 2.74 -10.06
CA ASN A 109 16.82 4.06 -9.42
C ASN A 109 15.46 4.77 -9.51
N LYS A 110 14.38 4.06 -9.86
CA LYS A 110 13.02 4.62 -9.86
C LYS A 110 12.10 3.80 -8.95
N PHE A 111 11.39 4.49 -8.08
CA PHE A 111 10.54 3.86 -7.06
C PHE A 111 9.24 4.62 -6.87
N ILE A 112 8.11 3.90 -6.85
CA ILE A 112 6.81 4.44 -6.43
C ILE A 112 6.41 3.73 -5.14
N PHE A 113 6.15 4.52 -4.12
CA PHE A 113 5.80 4.02 -2.79
C PHE A 113 4.34 4.29 -2.46
N SER A 114 3.61 3.22 -2.12
CA SER A 114 2.28 3.31 -1.53
C SER A 114 2.41 3.80 -0.09
N SER A 115 2.39 5.12 0.08
CA SER A 115 2.32 5.78 1.38
C SER A 115 0.86 5.88 1.86
N SER A 116 0.56 6.79 2.75
CA SER A 116 -0.77 6.98 3.31
C SER A 116 -0.94 8.39 3.85
N ALA A 117 -2.15 8.93 3.81
CA ALA A 117 -2.52 10.15 4.54
C ALA A 117 -2.35 10.00 6.07
N ALA A 118 -2.27 8.77 6.59
CA ALA A 118 -2.00 8.51 8.01
C ALA A 118 -0.67 9.11 8.50
N VAL A 119 0.26 9.47 7.62
CA VAL A 119 1.51 10.17 7.99
C VAL A 119 1.25 11.57 8.56
N TYR A 120 0.12 12.19 8.23
CA TYR A 120 -0.23 13.55 8.69
C TYR A 120 -0.83 13.56 10.10
N GLY A 121 -1.48 12.46 10.53
CA GLY A 121 -2.22 12.42 11.79
C GLY A 121 -3.42 13.37 11.79
N GLU A 122 -3.62 14.08 12.91
CA GLU A 122 -4.64 15.13 13.01
C GLU A 122 -4.15 16.40 12.28
N PRO A 123 -4.87 16.84 11.23
CA PRO A 123 -4.40 17.96 10.41
C PRO A 123 -4.50 19.29 11.17
N GLU A 124 -3.43 20.09 11.10
CA GLU A 124 -3.39 21.45 11.68
C GLU A 124 -4.24 22.46 10.87
N HIS A 125 -4.42 22.20 9.59
CA HIS A 125 -5.24 23.03 8.68
C HIS A 125 -5.77 22.20 7.51
N LEU A 126 -6.86 22.67 6.92
CA LEU A 126 -7.50 22.08 5.75
C LEU A 126 -7.55 23.08 4.59
N PRO A 127 -7.45 22.62 3.34
CA PRO A 127 -7.14 21.23 2.93
C PRO A 127 -5.71 20.84 3.26
N VAL A 128 -5.47 19.53 3.51
CA VAL A 128 -4.12 18.99 3.71
C VAL A 128 -3.34 19.09 2.41
N THR A 129 -2.11 19.59 2.48
CA THR A 129 -1.19 19.67 1.34
C THR A 129 0.00 18.74 1.55
N GLU A 130 0.80 18.51 0.50
CA GLU A 130 2.01 17.68 0.58
C GLU A 130 3.07 18.24 1.54
N LEU A 131 3.00 19.55 1.86
CA LEU A 131 3.92 20.22 2.79
C LEU A 131 3.46 20.15 4.24
N HIS A 132 2.26 19.61 4.51
CA HIS A 132 1.77 19.42 5.87
C HIS A 132 2.77 18.58 6.69
N PRO A 133 3.07 18.93 7.95
CA PRO A 133 4.03 18.18 8.77
C PRO A 133 3.55 16.75 9.01
N PHE A 134 4.51 15.84 9.19
CA PHE A 134 4.22 14.48 9.62
C PHE A 134 4.02 14.44 11.13
N ASN A 135 2.87 13.98 11.54
CA ASN A 135 2.52 13.77 12.94
C ASN A 135 1.59 12.54 13.08
N PRO A 136 2.04 11.35 12.65
CA PRO A 136 1.22 10.16 12.70
C PRO A 136 0.73 9.85 14.12
N VAL A 137 -0.50 9.35 14.24
CA VAL A 137 -1.16 9.06 15.53
C VAL A 137 -1.32 7.56 15.78
N ASN A 138 -0.74 6.72 14.95
CA ASN A 138 -0.78 5.27 15.09
C ASN A 138 0.48 4.61 14.52
N PRO A 139 0.84 3.39 14.98
CA PRO A 139 2.07 2.71 14.55
C PRO A 139 2.11 2.41 13.04
N TYR A 140 0.97 2.19 12.39
CA TYR A 140 0.94 2.05 10.93
C TYR A 140 1.39 3.34 10.23
N GLY A 141 0.83 4.49 10.64
CA GLY A 141 1.23 5.81 10.12
C GLY A 141 2.71 6.10 10.37
N ASP A 142 3.23 5.76 11.57
CA ASP A 142 4.65 5.86 11.90
C ASP A 142 5.52 5.11 10.89
N THR A 143 5.17 3.86 10.57
CA THR A 143 5.95 3.08 9.59
C THR A 143 5.96 3.71 8.19
N LYS A 144 4.85 4.30 7.76
CA LYS A 144 4.78 4.99 6.46
C LYS A 144 5.63 6.26 6.45
N ALA A 145 5.56 7.07 7.52
CA ALA A 145 6.37 8.28 7.67
C ALA A 145 7.88 7.95 7.74
N GLU A 146 8.24 6.86 8.44
CA GLU A 146 9.62 6.39 8.53
C GLU A 146 10.17 5.99 7.16
N VAL A 147 9.42 5.22 6.36
CA VAL A 147 9.83 4.85 5.00
C VAL A 147 10.01 6.09 4.13
N GLU A 148 9.14 7.10 4.19
CA GLU A 148 9.34 8.33 3.43
C GLU A 148 10.63 9.08 3.82
N ASN A 149 11.01 9.06 5.10
CA ASN A 149 12.29 9.63 5.53
C ASN A 149 13.49 8.79 5.07
N ILE A 150 13.35 7.47 5.02
CA ILE A 150 14.35 6.56 4.45
C ILE A 150 14.52 6.84 2.96
N LEU A 151 13.45 7.02 2.20
CA LEU A 151 13.50 7.36 0.77
C LEU A 151 14.29 8.65 0.50
N LYS A 152 14.11 9.69 1.32
CA LYS A 152 14.93 10.93 1.26
C LYS A 152 16.43 10.65 1.45
N SER A 153 16.76 9.66 2.29
CA SER A 153 18.15 9.25 2.53
C SER A 153 18.74 8.50 1.32
N TYR A 154 17.96 7.62 0.68
CA TYR A 154 18.37 6.93 -0.56
C TYR A 154 18.49 7.89 -1.75
N GLU A 155 17.59 8.88 -1.88
CA GLU A 155 17.72 9.94 -2.87
C GLU A 155 19.09 10.65 -2.75
N LYS A 156 19.46 11.07 -1.54
CA LYS A 156 20.73 11.77 -1.28
C LYS A 156 21.95 10.87 -1.47
N SER A 157 21.90 9.59 -1.09
CA SER A 157 23.04 8.69 -1.06
C SER A 157 23.32 7.98 -2.39
N CYS A 158 22.29 7.65 -3.17
CA CYS A 158 22.41 6.90 -4.42
C CYS A 158 21.60 7.44 -5.60
N GLY A 159 20.96 8.60 -5.45
CA GLY A 159 20.20 9.24 -6.54
C GLY A 159 18.89 8.54 -6.87
N LEU A 160 18.27 7.84 -5.89
CA LEU A 160 16.94 7.25 -6.05
C LEU A 160 15.94 8.35 -6.42
N LYS A 161 15.18 8.13 -7.47
CA LYS A 161 14.03 8.97 -7.86
C LYS A 161 12.77 8.28 -7.38
N TYR A 162 12.00 8.95 -6.53
CA TYR A 162 10.81 8.32 -5.97
C TYR A 162 9.60 9.25 -5.96
N VAL A 163 8.43 8.61 -5.86
CA VAL A 163 7.15 9.27 -5.58
C VAL A 163 6.49 8.52 -4.44
N SER A 164 6.03 9.25 -3.42
CA SER A 164 5.21 8.72 -2.33
C SER A 164 3.75 9.12 -2.55
N LEU A 165 2.88 8.14 -2.72
CA LEU A 165 1.45 8.35 -2.92
C LEU A 165 0.74 8.31 -1.57
N ARG A 166 0.32 9.47 -1.06
CA ARG A 166 -0.33 9.61 0.26
C ARG A 166 -1.84 9.70 0.08
N TYR A 167 -2.45 8.64 -0.40
CA TYR A 167 -3.91 8.60 -0.53
C TYR A 167 -4.60 8.36 0.81
N PHE A 168 -5.85 8.84 0.90
CA PHE A 168 -6.74 8.63 2.03
C PHE A 168 -7.35 7.22 1.96
N ASN A 169 -8.67 7.08 2.08
CA ASN A 169 -9.30 5.76 2.06
C ASN A 169 -9.56 5.35 0.61
N ALA A 170 -8.76 4.45 0.07
CA ALA A 170 -9.05 3.85 -1.23
C ALA A 170 -10.31 2.98 -1.11
N CYS A 171 -11.22 3.10 -2.06
CA CYS A 171 -12.48 2.36 -2.06
C CYS A 171 -12.94 2.02 -3.47
N GLY A 172 -13.94 1.17 -3.59
CA GLY A 172 -14.53 0.80 -4.87
C GLY A 172 -13.98 -0.49 -5.46
N ALA A 173 -14.37 -0.75 -6.70
CA ALA A 173 -14.00 -1.93 -7.46
C ALA A 173 -13.82 -1.57 -8.93
N HIS A 174 -13.19 -2.44 -9.69
CA HIS A 174 -13.10 -2.26 -11.13
C HIS A 174 -14.49 -2.32 -11.77
N LEU A 175 -14.74 -1.50 -12.79
CA LEU A 175 -16.06 -1.34 -13.41
C LEU A 175 -16.65 -2.63 -14.00
N ASP A 176 -15.79 -3.57 -14.43
CA ASP A 176 -16.23 -4.88 -14.93
C ASP A 176 -16.56 -5.90 -13.85
N GLY A 177 -16.39 -5.54 -12.56
CA GLY A 177 -16.67 -6.40 -11.41
C GLY A 177 -15.70 -7.56 -11.20
N THR A 178 -14.58 -7.62 -11.91
CA THR A 178 -13.65 -8.76 -11.83
C THR A 178 -12.67 -8.67 -10.67
N ILE A 179 -12.35 -7.47 -10.21
CA ILE A 179 -11.47 -7.22 -9.06
C ILE A 179 -12.06 -6.14 -8.16
N GLY A 180 -11.82 -6.26 -6.86
CA GLY A 180 -12.31 -5.36 -5.83
C GLY A 180 -11.60 -5.58 -4.52
N GLU A 181 -12.10 -4.94 -3.47
CA GLU A 181 -11.59 -5.08 -2.12
C GLU A 181 -12.03 -6.42 -1.51
N MET A 182 -11.06 -7.21 -1.05
CA MET A 182 -11.30 -8.57 -0.52
C MET A 182 -10.33 -8.85 0.65
N HIS A 183 -10.38 -8.02 1.70
CA HIS A 183 -9.60 -8.24 2.90
C HIS A 183 -10.25 -9.29 3.81
N ASP A 184 -9.44 -10.07 4.51
CA ASP A 184 -9.88 -11.00 5.54
C ASP A 184 -8.91 -10.93 6.73
N PRO A 185 -9.33 -10.42 7.91
CA PRO A 185 -10.66 -9.81 8.15
C PRO A 185 -10.88 -8.47 7.45
N GLU A 186 -12.12 -8.19 7.05
CA GLU A 186 -12.50 -6.90 6.48
C GLU A 186 -12.74 -5.87 7.58
N THR A 187 -12.12 -4.70 7.44
CA THR A 187 -12.19 -3.61 8.43
C THR A 187 -12.63 -2.26 7.84
N HIS A 188 -12.74 -2.17 6.50
CA HIS A 188 -13.06 -0.91 5.84
C HIS A 188 -14.57 -0.67 5.78
N LEU A 189 -14.99 0.58 5.96
CA LEU A 189 -16.38 0.98 6.13
C LEU A 189 -17.27 0.53 4.97
N ILE A 190 -16.91 0.84 3.73
CA ILE A 190 -17.77 0.59 2.56
C ILE A 190 -18.02 -0.92 2.37
N PRO A 191 -17.01 -1.81 2.36
CA PRO A 191 -17.25 -3.25 2.31
C PRO A 191 -18.09 -3.76 3.47
N LEU A 192 -17.86 -3.27 4.69
CA LEU A 192 -18.67 -3.69 5.86
C LEU A 192 -20.15 -3.31 5.72
N VAL A 193 -20.45 -2.09 5.25
CA VAL A 193 -21.83 -1.65 4.96
C VAL A 193 -22.46 -2.55 3.89
N LEU A 194 -21.72 -2.86 2.82
CA LEU A 194 -22.21 -3.74 1.74
C LEU A 194 -22.43 -5.18 2.21
N GLN A 195 -21.60 -5.69 3.14
CA GLN A 195 -21.81 -7.00 3.76
C GLN A 195 -23.11 -7.05 4.57
N VAL A 196 -23.46 -5.96 5.28
CA VAL A 196 -24.74 -5.87 6.00
C VAL A 196 -25.89 -5.76 5.01
N ALA A 197 -25.80 -4.89 4.02
CA ALA A 197 -26.83 -4.72 2.99
C ALA A 197 -27.13 -6.02 2.21
N SER A 198 -26.09 -6.84 1.97
CA SER A 198 -26.22 -8.15 1.30
C SER A 198 -26.61 -9.30 2.25
N GLY A 199 -26.82 -9.05 3.53
CA GLY A 199 -27.16 -10.06 4.53
C GLY A 199 -26.00 -10.97 4.98
N ARG A 200 -24.76 -10.69 4.56
CA ARG A 200 -23.56 -11.43 4.99
C ARG A 200 -23.17 -11.13 6.43
N LYS A 201 -23.48 -9.93 6.91
CA LYS A 201 -23.34 -9.50 8.32
C LYS A 201 -24.68 -9.03 8.86
N LYS A 202 -24.89 -9.19 10.17
CA LYS A 202 -26.13 -8.78 10.83
C LYS A 202 -26.19 -7.28 11.09
N HIS A 203 -25.07 -6.67 11.40
CA HIS A 203 -24.95 -5.25 11.75
C HIS A 203 -23.54 -4.75 11.49
N ILE A 204 -23.39 -3.43 11.41
CA ILE A 204 -22.14 -2.70 11.51
C ILE A 204 -22.03 -2.09 12.90
N SER A 205 -20.82 -2.03 13.46
CA SER A 205 -20.53 -1.37 14.73
C SER A 205 -20.15 0.08 14.51
N VAL A 206 -20.69 0.98 15.32
CA VAL A 206 -20.24 2.38 15.45
C VAL A 206 -19.37 2.43 16.69
N PHE A 207 -18.10 2.81 16.52
CA PHE A 207 -17.08 2.77 17.59
C PHE A 207 -16.98 4.05 18.42
N GLY A 208 -17.82 5.04 18.16
CA GLY A 208 -17.91 6.29 18.88
C GLY A 208 -18.74 7.30 18.13
N ASP A 209 -19.29 8.26 18.87
CA ASP A 209 -20.13 9.36 18.39
C ASP A 209 -19.79 10.70 19.08
N ASP A 210 -18.57 10.80 19.58
CA ASP A 210 -18.06 11.91 20.39
C ASP A 210 -16.98 12.76 19.67
N TYR A 211 -16.84 12.60 18.36
CA TYR A 211 -15.99 13.49 17.58
C TYR A 211 -16.53 14.93 17.55
N PRO A 212 -15.66 15.97 17.46
CA PRO A 212 -16.07 17.36 17.39
C PRO A 212 -16.63 17.74 16.00
N THR A 213 -17.64 17.00 15.54
CA THR A 213 -18.33 17.15 14.26
C THR A 213 -19.83 17.29 14.50
N PRO A 214 -20.63 17.83 13.54
CA PRO A 214 -22.05 18.07 13.74
C PRO A 214 -22.88 16.84 14.14
N ASP A 215 -22.46 15.64 13.73
CA ASP A 215 -23.13 14.37 13.99
C ASP A 215 -22.33 13.43 14.92
N GLY A 216 -21.22 13.89 15.47
CA GLY A 216 -20.35 13.13 16.36
C GLY A 216 -19.51 12.05 15.67
N THR A 217 -19.62 11.90 14.35
CA THR A 217 -18.84 10.91 13.60
C THR A 217 -17.53 11.49 13.05
N CYS A 218 -16.59 10.62 12.71
CA CYS A 218 -15.33 11.06 12.12
C CYS A 218 -15.51 11.47 10.65
N VAL A 219 -14.85 12.58 10.24
CA VAL A 219 -14.75 12.99 8.83
C VAL A 219 -13.67 12.17 8.14
N ARG A 220 -13.98 11.65 6.95
CA ARG A 220 -13.04 10.86 6.15
C ARG A 220 -13.16 11.21 4.67
N ASP A 221 -12.02 11.31 4.01
CA ASP A 221 -11.94 11.42 2.55
C ASP A 221 -11.79 10.03 1.91
N TYR A 222 -12.41 9.86 0.76
CA TYR A 222 -12.33 8.64 -0.04
C TYR A 222 -11.85 8.97 -1.45
N VAL A 223 -11.03 8.05 -1.99
CA VAL A 223 -10.59 8.08 -3.38
C VAL A 223 -10.98 6.76 -4.04
N HIS A 224 -11.59 6.83 -5.22
CA HIS A 224 -11.93 5.61 -5.92
C HIS A 224 -10.65 4.94 -6.40
N VAL A 225 -10.54 3.61 -6.22
CA VAL A 225 -9.31 2.85 -6.52
C VAL A 225 -8.88 2.92 -7.97
N MET A 226 -9.79 3.28 -8.89
CA MET A 226 -9.50 3.48 -10.31
C MET A 226 -8.87 4.85 -10.62
N ASP A 227 -8.99 5.83 -9.73
CA ASP A 227 -8.38 7.16 -9.87
C ASP A 227 -6.93 7.17 -9.46
#